data_ca74266c8f1fcd0f80784e4e9739e579
#
_entry.id   ca74266c8f1fcd0f80784e4e9739e579
#
_cell.length_a   1.000
_cell.length_b   1.000
_cell.length_c   1.000
_cell.angle_alpha   90.00
_cell.angle_beta   90.00
_cell.angle_gamma   90.00
#
_symmetry.space_group_name_H-M   'P 1'
#
loop_
_entity.id
_entity.type
_entity.pdbx_description
1 polymer ?
#
loop_
_entity_poly.entity_id
_entity_poly.type
_entity_poly.pdbx_seq_one_letter_code
_entity_poly.pdbx_strand_id
1 'polypeptide(L)'
;MSARTVLHEADIARALTRIAHEILESNKGPDNLVLLGIPTRGVTLAERVGQLLTAFTGTQVPVGALDVTMYRDDLHRNPTRTPHPTQIPGDGIDGKVVVLVDDVLFSGRSIRAALDALQDIGRPASVRLAILVDRGHRELPIRPDFVGKNLPSARNERVNVRLAETDGVDEVAIGS
;
A
#
# COMPACT_ATOMS: atom_id res chain seq x y z
N MET A 1 1.67 -19.85 19.99
CA MET A 1 2.98 -19.23 19.90
C MET A 1 2.85 -17.71 19.85
N SER A 2 3.67 -17.02 20.60
CA SER A 2 3.58 -15.56 20.67
C SER A 2 4.16 -14.91 19.42
N ALA A 3 3.60 -13.78 19.03
CA ALA A 3 4.14 -12.96 17.97
C ALA A 3 5.42 -12.27 18.43
N ARG A 4 6.33 -12.05 17.49
CA ARG A 4 7.54 -11.26 17.75
C ARG A 4 7.54 -10.03 16.86
N THR A 5 8.00 -8.93 17.41
CA THR A 5 8.11 -7.67 16.66
C THR A 5 9.34 -7.73 15.75
N VAL A 6 9.14 -7.45 14.47
CA VAL A 6 10.22 -7.44 13.47
C VAL A 6 10.56 -6.04 13.00
N LEU A 7 9.63 -5.09 13.08
CA LEU A 7 9.88 -3.68 12.83
C LEU A 7 9.28 -2.85 13.96
N HIS A 8 10.05 -1.90 14.47
CA HIS A 8 9.60 -0.92 15.45
C HIS A 8 9.30 0.41 14.74
N GLU A 9 8.83 1.39 15.50
CA GLU A 9 8.45 2.71 14.96
C GLU A 9 9.54 3.34 14.09
N ALA A 10 10.78 3.35 14.59
CA ALA A 10 11.90 3.95 13.85
C ALA A 10 12.20 3.19 12.55
N ASP A 11 12.03 1.88 12.55
CA ASP A 11 12.25 1.06 11.35
C ASP A 11 11.21 1.36 10.28
N ILE A 12 9.95 1.52 10.69
CA ILE A 12 8.86 1.87 9.78
C ILE A 12 9.10 3.26 9.20
N ALA A 13 9.47 4.22 10.04
CA ALA A 13 9.75 5.59 9.60
C ALA A 13 10.88 5.62 8.55
N ARG A 14 11.97 4.89 8.79
CA ARG A 14 13.08 4.80 7.83
C ARG A 14 12.65 4.14 6.53
N ALA A 15 11.86 3.07 6.61
CA ALA A 15 11.36 2.38 5.43
C ALA A 15 10.51 3.29 4.55
N LEU A 16 9.59 4.05 5.16
CA LEU A 16 8.72 4.97 4.43
C LEU A 16 9.52 6.13 3.82
N THR A 17 10.51 6.66 4.54
CA THR A 17 11.40 7.70 4.02
C THR A 17 12.14 7.20 2.77
N ARG A 18 12.67 5.99 2.83
CA ARG A 18 13.36 5.39 1.68
C ARG A 18 12.40 5.17 0.51
N ILE A 19 11.21 4.65 0.77
CA ILE A 19 10.20 4.46 -0.27
C ILE A 19 9.86 5.79 -0.94
N ALA A 20 9.67 6.85 -0.17
CA ALA A 20 9.38 8.17 -0.73
C ALA A 20 10.49 8.66 -1.66
N HIS A 21 11.75 8.52 -1.24
CA HIS A 21 12.88 8.88 -2.10
C HIS A 21 12.94 8.03 -3.37
N GLU A 22 12.68 6.73 -3.25
CA GLU A 22 12.69 5.83 -4.41
C GLU A 22 11.57 6.18 -5.41
N ILE A 23 10.40 6.55 -4.90
CA ILE A 23 9.29 7.00 -5.76
C ILE A 23 9.71 8.26 -6.54
N LEU A 24 10.31 9.24 -5.87
CA LEU A 24 10.75 10.47 -6.52
C LEU A 24 11.82 10.20 -7.57
N GLU A 25 12.76 9.32 -7.27
CA GLU A 25 13.81 8.97 -8.21
C GLU A 25 13.24 8.26 -9.43
N SER A 26 12.35 7.31 -9.21
CA SER A 26 11.70 6.55 -10.28
C SER A 26 10.85 7.44 -11.18
N ASN A 27 10.15 8.42 -10.60
CA ASN A 27 9.25 9.32 -11.32
C ASN A 27 9.94 10.60 -11.81
N LYS A 28 11.21 10.79 -11.48
CA LYS A 28 11.98 11.99 -11.79
C LYS A 28 11.32 13.26 -11.22
N GLY A 29 10.83 13.18 -10.01
CA GLY A 29 10.16 14.25 -9.30
C GLY A 29 8.74 13.92 -8.93
N PRO A 30 7.99 14.90 -8.37
CA PRO A 30 6.64 14.67 -7.85
C PRO A 30 5.53 14.84 -8.89
N ASP A 31 5.87 15.25 -10.11
CA ASP A 31 4.85 15.61 -11.10
C ASP A 31 4.07 14.40 -11.58
N ASN A 32 2.77 14.57 -11.74
CA ASN A 32 1.87 13.58 -12.30
C ASN A 32 1.67 12.34 -11.42
N LEU A 33 2.06 12.40 -10.14
CA LEU A 33 1.88 11.32 -9.18
C LEU A 33 0.53 11.40 -8.50
N VAL A 34 -0.08 10.23 -8.28
CA VAL A 34 -1.24 10.07 -7.39
C VAL A 34 -0.99 8.82 -6.55
N LEU A 35 -1.12 8.95 -5.23
CA LEU A 35 -1.00 7.81 -4.33
C LEU A 35 -2.40 7.33 -3.95
N LEU A 36 -2.65 6.03 -4.09
CA LEU A 36 -3.92 5.43 -3.68
C LEU A 36 -3.62 4.31 -2.68
N GLY A 37 -4.09 4.51 -1.45
CA GLY A 37 -3.94 3.51 -0.41
C GLY A 37 -5.07 2.49 -0.44
N ILE A 38 -4.75 1.24 -0.17
CA ILE A 38 -5.74 0.18 -0.02
C ILE A 38 -6.17 0.14 1.44
N PRO A 39 -7.46 0.39 1.74
CA PRO A 39 -7.94 0.39 3.13
C PRO A 39 -7.67 -0.94 3.83
N THR A 40 -7.39 -0.91 5.10
CA THR A 40 -7.38 0.29 5.99
C THR A 40 -5.99 0.89 6.10
N ARG A 41 -4.96 0.11 6.35
CA ARG A 41 -3.62 0.60 6.68
C ARG A 41 -2.87 1.13 5.49
N GLY A 42 -3.19 0.66 4.29
CA GLY A 42 -2.61 1.21 3.07
C GLY A 42 -2.92 2.69 2.90
N VAL A 43 -4.09 3.14 3.32
CA VAL A 43 -4.47 4.57 3.26
C VAL A 43 -3.58 5.39 4.19
N THR A 44 -3.39 4.94 5.43
CA THR A 44 -2.50 5.61 6.38
C THR A 44 -1.06 5.69 5.85
N LEU A 45 -0.58 4.59 5.29
CA LEU A 45 0.76 4.57 4.70
C LEU A 45 0.87 5.51 3.50
N ALA A 46 -0.15 5.54 2.64
CA ALA A 46 -0.17 6.46 1.51
C ALA A 46 -0.15 7.92 1.97
N GLU A 47 -0.89 8.25 3.02
CA GLU A 47 -0.89 9.60 3.60
C GLU A 47 0.49 9.95 4.14
N ARG A 48 1.14 9.05 4.87
CA ARG A 48 2.49 9.27 5.40
C ARG A 48 3.50 9.49 4.28
N VAL A 49 3.46 8.66 3.24
CA VAL A 49 4.36 8.79 2.09
C VAL A 49 4.08 10.10 1.36
N GLY A 50 2.81 10.47 1.19
CA GLY A 50 2.42 11.73 0.56
C GLY A 50 2.96 12.94 1.32
N GLN A 51 2.90 12.92 2.65
CA GLN A 51 3.47 13.97 3.49
C GLN A 51 4.98 14.07 3.32
N LEU A 52 5.67 12.94 3.25
CA LEU A 52 7.11 12.92 3.03
C LEU A 52 7.48 13.49 1.65
N LEU A 53 6.74 13.10 0.60
CA LEU A 53 6.95 13.60 -0.75
C LEU A 53 6.78 15.12 -0.80
N THR A 54 5.73 15.62 -0.14
CA THR A 54 5.47 17.07 -0.05
C THR A 54 6.60 17.78 0.68
N ALA A 55 7.06 17.20 1.80
CA ALA A 55 8.16 17.78 2.58
C ALA A 55 9.47 17.84 1.79
N PHE A 56 9.75 16.81 0.99
CA PHE A 56 11.00 16.76 0.22
C PHE A 56 11.00 17.68 -0.99
N THR A 57 9.83 17.93 -1.59
CA THR A 57 9.75 18.63 -2.88
C THR A 57 9.08 19.99 -2.80
N GLY A 58 8.32 20.25 -1.76
CA GLY A 58 7.48 21.46 -1.66
C GLY A 58 6.24 21.39 -2.55
N THR A 59 6.02 20.30 -3.27
CA THR A 59 4.86 20.10 -4.14
C THR A 59 3.91 19.11 -3.48
N GLN A 60 2.64 19.48 -3.37
CA GLN A 60 1.63 18.58 -2.80
C GLN A 60 1.31 17.45 -3.77
N VAL A 61 1.43 16.22 -3.30
CA VAL A 61 1.11 15.02 -4.07
C VAL A 61 -0.28 14.54 -3.66
N PRO A 62 -1.22 14.38 -4.60
CA PRO A 62 -2.57 13.92 -4.26
C PRO A 62 -2.56 12.50 -3.69
N VAL A 63 -3.35 12.30 -2.65
CA VAL A 63 -3.50 11.00 -1.98
C VAL A 63 -4.97 10.66 -1.87
N GLY A 64 -5.32 9.44 -2.21
CA GLY A 64 -6.68 8.95 -2.09
C GLY A 64 -6.73 7.53 -1.55
N ALA A 65 -7.91 6.94 -1.58
CA ALA A 65 -8.17 5.58 -1.13
C ALA A 65 -8.89 4.80 -2.21
N LEU A 66 -8.52 3.54 -2.39
CA LEU A 66 -9.11 2.67 -3.40
C LEU A 66 -9.71 1.45 -2.71
N ASP A 67 -11.04 1.38 -2.67
CA ASP A 67 -11.72 0.22 -2.12
C ASP A 67 -11.68 -0.93 -3.13
N VAL A 68 -11.18 -2.07 -2.68
CA VAL A 68 -11.02 -3.26 -3.51
C VAL A 68 -12.01 -4.37 -3.13
N THR A 69 -12.87 -4.12 -2.15
CA THR A 69 -13.75 -5.14 -1.56
C THR A 69 -14.58 -5.87 -2.61
N MET A 70 -15.20 -5.13 -3.52
CA MET A 70 -16.10 -5.70 -4.54
C MET A 70 -15.36 -6.43 -5.66
N TYR A 71 -14.02 -6.31 -5.71
CA TYR A 71 -13.20 -6.91 -6.77
C TYR A 71 -12.41 -8.12 -6.29
N ARG A 72 -12.55 -8.47 -5.00
CA ARG A 72 -11.82 -9.59 -4.43
C ARG A 72 -12.42 -10.90 -4.93
N ASP A 73 -11.54 -11.84 -5.26
CA ASP A 73 -11.96 -13.17 -5.73
C ASP A 73 -12.49 -14.06 -4.61
N ASP A 74 -12.31 -13.66 -3.33
CA ASP A 74 -12.83 -14.37 -2.17
C ASP A 74 -14.12 -13.72 -1.61
N LEU A 75 -14.74 -12.79 -2.34
CA LEU A 75 -15.91 -12.06 -1.86
C LEU A 75 -17.04 -12.99 -1.43
N HIS A 76 -17.28 -14.05 -2.18
CA HIS A 76 -18.33 -15.02 -1.86
C HIS A 76 -18.00 -15.87 -0.64
N ARG A 77 -16.73 -15.93 -0.23
CA ARG A 77 -16.28 -16.65 0.97
C ARG A 77 -16.29 -15.76 2.20
N ASN A 78 -16.24 -14.45 2.00
CA ASN A 78 -16.19 -13.46 3.07
C ASN A 78 -17.21 -12.36 2.82
N PRO A 79 -18.51 -12.70 2.73
CA PRO A 79 -19.54 -11.73 2.34
C PRO A 79 -19.81 -10.66 3.40
N THR A 80 -19.33 -10.85 4.62
CA THR A 80 -19.55 -9.91 5.72
C THR A 80 -18.56 -8.74 5.71
N ARG A 81 -17.59 -8.74 4.81
CA ARG A 81 -16.59 -7.69 4.75
C ARG A 81 -17.23 -6.37 4.29
N THR A 82 -17.08 -5.33 5.10
CA THR A 82 -17.67 -4.03 4.82
C THR A 82 -16.81 -3.26 3.83
N PRO A 83 -17.41 -2.75 2.73
CA PRO A 83 -16.65 -1.88 1.81
C PRO A 83 -16.29 -0.56 2.46
N HIS A 84 -15.15 -0.01 2.05
CA HIS A 84 -14.72 1.33 2.41
C HIS A 84 -14.89 2.25 1.19
N PRO A 85 -15.27 3.53 1.36
CA PRO A 85 -15.43 4.40 0.20
C PRO A 85 -14.12 4.58 -0.57
N THR A 86 -14.21 4.50 -1.90
CA THR A 86 -13.13 4.92 -2.78
C THR A 86 -13.13 6.44 -2.84
N GLN A 87 -11.95 7.04 -2.61
CA GLN A 87 -11.79 8.48 -2.64
C GLN A 87 -10.69 8.82 -3.62
N ILE A 88 -11.09 9.31 -4.78
CA ILE A 88 -10.14 9.70 -5.82
C ILE A 88 -9.90 11.21 -5.72
N PRO A 89 -8.65 11.67 -5.76
CA PRO A 89 -8.34 13.09 -5.75
C PRO A 89 -9.01 13.82 -6.92
N GLY A 90 -9.24 15.12 -6.74
CA GLY A 90 -10.11 15.93 -7.61
C GLY A 90 -9.85 15.87 -9.11
N ASP A 91 -8.57 15.71 -9.50
CA ASP A 91 -8.22 15.65 -10.94
C ASP A 91 -8.31 14.23 -11.52
N GLY A 92 -8.70 13.25 -10.72
CA GLY A 92 -8.79 11.88 -11.17
C GLY A 92 -7.44 11.22 -11.40
N ILE A 93 -7.45 10.11 -12.15
CA ILE A 93 -6.24 9.32 -12.38
C ILE A 93 -5.85 9.19 -13.85
N ASP A 94 -6.66 9.71 -14.78
CA ASP A 94 -6.37 9.59 -16.21
C ASP A 94 -5.03 10.23 -16.55
N GLY A 95 -4.17 9.45 -17.20
CA GLY A 95 -2.85 9.92 -17.61
C GLY A 95 -1.86 10.10 -16.47
N LYS A 96 -2.23 9.77 -15.25
CA LYS A 96 -1.37 9.90 -14.08
C LYS A 96 -0.54 8.66 -13.85
N VAL A 97 0.54 8.82 -13.07
CA VAL A 97 1.29 7.70 -12.52
C VAL A 97 0.67 7.39 -11.15
N VAL A 98 -0.03 6.29 -11.07
CA VAL A 98 -0.66 5.87 -9.82
C VAL A 98 0.28 4.96 -9.06
N VAL A 99 0.54 5.28 -7.79
CA VAL A 99 1.27 4.39 -6.89
C VAL A 99 0.24 3.81 -5.92
N LEU A 100 -0.01 2.52 -6.04
CA LEU A 100 -0.84 1.78 -5.08
C LEU A 100 0.00 1.52 -3.83
N VAL A 101 -0.59 1.73 -2.66
CA VAL A 101 0.12 1.58 -1.38
C VAL A 101 -0.66 0.61 -0.50
N ASP A 102 0.04 -0.40 0.00
CA ASP A 102 -0.55 -1.35 0.94
C ASP A 102 0.47 -1.75 2.01
N ASP A 103 -0.01 -2.39 3.07
CA ASP A 103 0.84 -2.77 4.19
C ASP A 103 1.59 -4.07 3.95
N VAL A 104 0.91 -5.14 3.56
CA VAL A 104 1.51 -6.47 3.40
C VAL A 104 1.19 -7.05 2.04
N LEU A 105 2.22 -7.56 1.36
CA LEU A 105 2.06 -8.28 0.10
C LEU A 105 2.30 -9.76 0.36
N PHE A 106 1.31 -10.57 0.02
CA PHE A 106 1.31 -12.02 0.19
C PHE A 106 1.09 -12.71 -1.16
N SER A 107 -0.13 -13.18 -1.42
CA SER A 107 -0.45 -13.91 -2.66
C SER A 107 -0.47 -13.02 -3.91
N GLY A 108 -0.70 -11.74 -3.76
CA GLY A 108 -0.90 -10.79 -4.86
C GLY A 108 -2.37 -10.58 -5.22
N ARG A 109 -3.29 -11.31 -4.59
CA ARG A 109 -4.71 -11.25 -4.95
C ARG A 109 -5.37 -9.92 -4.60
N SER A 110 -4.97 -9.29 -3.51
CA SER A 110 -5.47 -7.95 -3.16
C SER A 110 -5.05 -6.91 -4.19
N ILE A 111 -3.82 -7.03 -4.71
CA ILE A 111 -3.31 -6.09 -5.71
C ILE A 111 -3.99 -6.34 -7.06
N ARG A 112 -4.26 -7.58 -7.41
CA ARG A 112 -5.06 -7.87 -8.61
C ARG A 112 -6.43 -7.20 -8.51
N ALA A 113 -7.09 -7.32 -7.36
CA ALA A 113 -8.38 -6.67 -7.13
C ALA A 113 -8.26 -5.15 -7.28
N ALA A 114 -7.17 -4.56 -6.80
CA ALA A 114 -6.92 -3.13 -6.95
C ALA A 114 -6.77 -2.73 -8.42
N LEU A 115 -6.05 -3.53 -9.20
CA LEU A 115 -5.91 -3.26 -10.63
C LEU A 115 -7.26 -3.34 -11.35
N ASP A 116 -8.11 -4.29 -10.99
CA ASP A 116 -9.46 -4.40 -11.55
C ASP A 116 -10.30 -3.19 -11.17
N ALA A 117 -10.23 -2.75 -9.92
CA ALA A 117 -10.96 -1.58 -9.44
C ALA A 117 -10.55 -0.30 -10.19
N LEU A 118 -9.25 -0.15 -10.47
CA LEU A 118 -8.76 1.01 -11.21
C LEU A 118 -9.36 1.13 -12.61
N GLN A 119 -9.60 0.00 -13.29
CA GLN A 119 -10.18 0.00 -14.63
C GLN A 119 -11.55 0.65 -14.68
N ASP A 120 -12.31 0.59 -13.59
CA ASP A 120 -13.64 1.20 -13.51
C ASP A 120 -13.59 2.69 -13.18
N ILE A 121 -12.44 3.21 -12.80
CA ILE A 121 -12.28 4.59 -12.34
C ILE A 121 -11.65 5.46 -13.41
N GLY A 122 -10.69 4.92 -14.16
CA GLY A 122 -10.00 5.69 -15.17
C GLY A 122 -8.87 4.91 -15.80
N ARG A 123 -8.06 5.61 -16.59
CA ARG A 123 -6.93 5.01 -17.30
C ARG A 123 -5.63 5.75 -16.95
N PRO A 124 -4.92 5.29 -15.92
CA PRO A 124 -3.62 5.87 -15.59
C PRO A 124 -2.60 5.58 -16.69
N ALA A 125 -1.57 6.43 -16.78
CA ALA A 125 -0.45 6.21 -17.69
C ALA A 125 0.36 4.98 -17.27
N SER A 126 0.54 4.80 -15.96
CA SER A 126 1.18 3.61 -15.41
C SER A 126 0.72 3.41 -13.96
N VAL A 127 0.87 2.18 -13.48
CA VAL A 127 0.55 1.81 -12.09
C VAL A 127 1.79 1.17 -11.49
N ARG A 128 2.19 1.66 -10.32
CA ARG A 128 3.31 1.13 -9.55
C ARG A 128 2.81 0.69 -8.19
N LEU A 129 3.60 -0.12 -7.51
CA LEU A 129 3.19 -0.73 -6.24
C LEU A 129 4.24 -0.45 -5.16
N ALA A 130 3.80 0.13 -4.04
CA ALA A 130 4.61 0.36 -2.85
C ALA A 130 4.03 -0.47 -1.70
N ILE A 131 4.86 -1.30 -1.08
CA ILE A 131 4.45 -2.22 -0.02
C ILE A 131 5.38 -2.05 1.16
N LEU A 132 4.82 -1.97 2.38
CA LEU A 132 5.64 -1.89 3.57
C LEU A 132 6.39 -3.21 3.82
N VAL A 133 5.67 -4.33 3.75
CA VAL A 133 6.25 -5.66 4.02
C VAL A 133 5.87 -6.63 2.91
N ASP A 134 6.87 -7.19 2.24
CA ASP A 134 6.68 -8.29 1.31
C ASP A 134 7.06 -9.57 2.04
N ARG A 135 6.09 -10.45 2.26
CA ARG A 135 6.30 -11.68 3.02
C ARG A 135 6.48 -12.93 2.17
N GLY A 136 6.47 -12.76 0.83
CA GLY A 136 6.57 -13.89 -0.08
C GLY A 136 5.27 -14.66 -0.26
N HIS A 137 5.37 -15.86 -0.79
CA HIS A 137 4.24 -16.80 -1.04
C HIS A 137 3.27 -16.33 -2.10
N ARG A 138 3.80 -15.78 -3.18
CA ARG A 138 3.00 -15.29 -4.29
C ARG A 138 2.22 -16.40 -4.97
N GLU A 139 0.97 -16.13 -5.33
CA GLU A 139 0.13 -17.00 -6.16
C GLU A 139 -0.12 -16.39 -7.54
N LEU A 140 0.09 -15.09 -7.67
CA LEU A 140 -0.03 -14.35 -8.92
C LEU A 140 1.29 -13.65 -9.24
N PRO A 141 1.58 -13.37 -10.52
CA PRO A 141 2.84 -12.72 -10.90
C PRO A 141 2.81 -11.22 -10.63
N ILE A 142 2.67 -10.85 -9.37
CA ILE A 142 2.64 -9.49 -8.88
C ILE A 142 3.95 -9.21 -8.16
N ARG A 143 4.58 -8.08 -8.47
CA ARG A 143 5.84 -7.69 -7.86
C ARG A 143 5.79 -6.22 -7.45
N PRO A 144 6.24 -5.87 -6.24
CA PRO A 144 6.27 -4.47 -5.83
C PRO A 144 7.43 -3.74 -6.48
N ASP A 145 7.23 -2.46 -6.77
CA ASP A 145 8.28 -1.57 -7.24
C ASP A 145 9.08 -0.99 -6.08
N PHE A 146 8.42 -0.78 -4.95
CA PHE A 146 9.01 -0.19 -3.75
C PHE A 146 8.64 -1.04 -2.55
N VAL A 147 9.62 -1.46 -1.77
CA VAL A 147 9.43 -2.37 -0.63
C VAL A 147 10.11 -1.82 0.60
N GLY A 148 9.38 -1.78 1.71
CA GLY A 148 9.96 -1.39 2.99
C GLY A 148 10.85 -2.48 3.56
N LYS A 149 10.33 -3.70 3.63
CA LYS A 149 11.06 -4.85 4.20
C LYS A 149 10.64 -6.13 3.47
N ASN A 150 11.63 -6.90 3.01
CA ASN A 150 11.39 -8.28 2.60
C ASN A 150 11.52 -9.16 3.84
N LEU A 151 10.43 -9.81 4.21
CA LEU A 151 10.34 -10.58 5.43
C LEU A 151 10.08 -12.05 5.11
N PRO A 152 11.09 -12.92 5.23
CA PRO A 152 10.86 -14.35 5.07
C PRO A 152 9.85 -14.83 6.11
N SER A 153 8.86 -15.58 5.67
CA SER A 153 7.82 -16.07 6.54
C SER A 153 7.37 -17.46 6.10
N ALA A 154 6.79 -18.22 7.02
CA ALA A 154 6.09 -19.43 6.66
C ALA A 154 4.68 -19.08 6.19
N ARG A 155 4.11 -19.90 5.31
CA ARG A 155 2.79 -19.62 4.76
C ARG A 155 1.72 -19.52 5.85
N ASN A 156 1.84 -20.30 6.92
CA ASN A 156 0.88 -20.32 8.02
C ASN A 156 1.14 -19.26 9.09
N GLU A 157 2.23 -18.53 8.98
CA GLU A 157 2.49 -17.40 9.89
C GLU A 157 1.64 -16.20 9.48
N ARG A 158 1.37 -15.33 10.43
CA ARG A 158 0.67 -14.07 10.19
C ARG A 158 1.64 -12.91 10.35
N VAL A 159 1.55 -11.96 9.43
CA VAL A 159 2.27 -10.70 9.52
C VAL A 159 1.23 -9.61 9.83
N ASN A 160 1.39 -8.97 10.97
CA ASN A 160 0.46 -7.94 11.42
C ASN A 160 1.17 -6.59 11.43
N VAL A 161 0.64 -5.65 10.68
CA VAL A 161 1.09 -4.26 10.68
C VAL A 161 0.15 -3.47 11.57
N ARG A 162 0.71 -2.73 12.52
CA ARG A 162 -0.02 -1.80 13.37
C ARG A 162 0.51 -0.41 13.11
N LEU A 163 -0.39 0.55 13.01
CA LEU A 163 -0.03 1.95 12.78
C LEU A 163 -0.72 2.81 13.84
N ALA A 164 0.00 3.81 14.34
CA ALA A 164 -0.45 4.62 15.46
C ALA A 164 -1.85 5.22 15.24
N GLU A 165 -2.16 5.64 14.02
CA GLU A 165 -3.45 6.26 13.69
C GLU A 165 -4.64 5.32 13.88
N THR A 166 -4.43 4.03 13.67
CA THR A 166 -5.47 3.01 13.77
C THR A 166 -5.33 2.15 15.01
N ASP A 167 -4.09 1.83 15.39
CA ASP A 167 -3.78 0.79 16.37
C ASP A 167 -3.09 1.34 17.62
N GLY A 168 -2.78 2.63 17.67
CA GLY A 168 -2.14 3.27 18.81
C GLY A 168 -0.63 3.06 18.90
N VAL A 169 -0.04 2.30 18.01
CA VAL A 169 1.40 2.00 18.00
C VAL A 169 1.85 1.68 16.58
N ASP A 170 3.10 2.01 16.27
CA ASP A 170 3.73 1.61 15.01
C ASP A 170 4.55 0.35 15.24
N GLU A 171 4.17 -0.74 14.57
CA GLU A 171 4.82 -2.03 14.78
C GLU A 171 4.51 -2.97 13.63
N VAL A 172 5.47 -3.83 13.29
CA VAL A 172 5.20 -5.02 12.47
C VAL A 172 5.62 -6.24 13.28
N ALA A 173 4.70 -7.19 13.43
CA ALA A 173 4.92 -8.41 14.17
C ALA A 173 4.61 -9.63 13.30
N ILE A 174 5.33 -10.75 13.55
CA ILE A 174 5.12 -12.01 12.88
C ILE A 174 4.87 -13.10 13.91
N GLY A 175 3.91 -13.99 13.62
CA GLY A 175 3.59 -15.09 14.51
C GLY A 175 2.69 -16.12 13.87
N SER A 176 2.45 -17.21 14.57
CA SER A 176 1.58 -18.29 14.08
C SER A 176 0.14 -18.15 14.59
#